data_8f18d198eaf7a6489841dfaff8c19832
#
_entry.id   8f18d198eaf7a6489841dfaff8c19832
#
_cell.length_a   1.000
_cell.length_b   1.000
_cell.length_c   1.000
_cell.angle_alpha   90.00
_cell.angle_beta   90.00
_cell.angle_gamma   90.00
#
_symmetry.space_group_name_H-M   'P 1'
#
loop_
_entity.id
_entity.type
_entity.pdbx_description
1 polymer ?
#
loop_
_entity_poly.entity_id
_entity_poly.type
_entity_poly.pdbx_seq_one_letter_code
_entity_poly.pdbx_strand_id
1 'polypeptide(L)'
;QNFAGTKLKALFEACGLEHGDMDIYHRHEQSDTTSPVQFSVASAVEPGTFKPEDMPALSTPGISFFMSMPGPTNSMQAFEFMLETAQCVVRNLGGELKDERRSVMTPQTIEHCRQRIREFERKQRSPRQ
;
A
#
# COMPACT_ATOMS: atom_id res chain seq x y z
N GLN A 1 1.63 15.07 -13.40
CA GLN A 1 2.82 14.76 -12.60
C GLN A 1 3.06 13.26 -12.57
N ASN A 2 4.29 12.86 -12.81
CA ASN A 2 4.65 11.44 -12.83
C ASN A 2 5.68 11.13 -11.76
N PHE A 3 5.67 9.88 -11.31
CA PHE A 3 6.64 9.38 -10.33
C PHE A 3 7.72 8.60 -11.05
N ALA A 4 8.96 8.95 -10.79
CA ALA A 4 10.11 8.25 -11.38
C ALA A 4 10.34 6.93 -10.64
N GLY A 5 10.57 5.86 -11.39
CA GLY A 5 10.79 4.55 -10.79
C GLY A 5 11.96 4.51 -9.84
N THR A 6 13.05 5.22 -10.16
CA THR A 6 14.22 5.24 -9.29
C THR A 6 13.90 5.85 -7.92
N LYS A 7 13.08 6.89 -7.91
CA LYS A 7 12.69 7.54 -6.66
C LYS A 7 11.72 6.68 -5.87
N LEU A 8 10.78 6.03 -6.57
CA LEU A 8 9.85 5.12 -5.92
C LEU A 8 10.59 3.95 -5.28
N LYS A 9 11.54 3.38 -6.01
CA LYS A 9 12.32 2.24 -5.49
C LYS A 9 13.03 2.63 -4.20
N ALA A 10 13.72 3.77 -4.20
CA ALA A 10 14.45 4.21 -3.03
C ALA A 10 13.52 4.43 -1.84
N LEU A 11 12.36 5.04 -2.11
CA LEU A 11 11.42 5.34 -1.04
C LEU A 11 10.77 4.07 -0.49
N PHE A 12 10.36 3.16 -1.38
CA PHE A 12 9.74 1.90 -0.94
C PHE A 12 10.71 1.11 -0.09
N GLU A 13 11.97 1.02 -0.50
CA GLU A 13 12.96 0.27 0.27
C GLU A 13 13.23 0.92 1.62
N ALA A 14 13.24 2.26 1.65
CA ALA A 14 13.40 2.97 2.92
C ALA A 14 12.23 2.75 3.85
N CYS A 15 11.05 2.47 3.31
CA CYS A 15 9.85 2.20 4.10
C CYS A 15 9.67 0.72 4.43
N GLY A 16 10.65 -0.10 4.09
CA GLY A 16 10.59 -1.51 4.44
C GLY A 16 9.82 -2.39 3.48
N LEU A 17 9.53 -1.90 2.27
CA LEU A 17 8.88 -2.70 1.26
C LEU A 17 9.92 -3.44 0.45
N GLU A 18 9.55 -4.62 -0.06
CA GLU A 18 10.42 -5.45 -0.88
C GLU A 18 9.69 -5.89 -2.13
N HIS A 19 10.42 -5.93 -3.22
CA HIS A 19 9.90 -6.46 -4.47
C HIS A 19 9.68 -7.97 -4.32
N GLY A 20 8.56 -8.46 -4.82
CA GLY A 20 8.24 -9.87 -4.69
C GLY A 20 7.17 -10.32 -5.67
N ASP A 21 6.26 -11.16 -5.20
CA ASP A 21 5.22 -11.78 -6.01
C ASP A 21 4.52 -10.77 -6.91
N MET A 22 4.22 -11.19 -8.13
CA MET A 22 3.52 -10.42 -9.14
C MET A 22 4.28 -9.18 -9.58
N ASP A 23 5.58 -9.14 -9.29
CA ASP A 23 6.45 -8.01 -9.66
C ASP A 23 5.93 -6.68 -9.11
N ILE A 24 5.49 -6.70 -7.86
CA ILE A 24 5.10 -5.48 -7.16
C ILE A 24 5.79 -5.47 -5.80
N TYR A 25 5.64 -4.37 -5.07
CA TYR A 25 6.26 -4.23 -3.76
C TYR A 25 5.31 -4.63 -2.66
N HIS A 26 5.84 -5.31 -1.64
CA HIS A 26 5.07 -5.78 -0.48
C HIS A 26 5.79 -5.39 0.80
N ARG A 27 5.01 -5.05 1.81
CA ARG A 27 5.56 -4.93 3.16
C ARG A 27 5.06 -6.11 3.97
N HIS A 28 6.00 -6.88 4.51
CA HIS A 28 5.69 -8.02 5.37
C HIS A 28 5.68 -7.59 6.84
N GLU A 29 5.01 -8.37 7.68
CA GLU A 29 4.94 -8.05 9.11
C GLU A 29 6.30 -8.06 9.76
N GLN A 30 7.19 -8.92 9.26
CA GLN A 30 8.56 -9.01 9.74
C GLN A 30 9.47 -8.92 8.54
N SER A 31 10.77 -8.78 8.79
CA SER A 31 11.74 -8.73 7.70
C SER A 31 11.79 -10.03 6.91
N ASP A 32 11.21 -11.10 7.45
CA ASP A 32 11.14 -12.40 6.81
C ASP A 32 10.01 -12.40 5.78
N THR A 33 10.33 -12.70 4.52
CA THR A 33 9.33 -12.69 3.46
C THR A 33 8.32 -13.83 3.55
N THR A 34 8.50 -14.75 4.50
CA THR A 34 7.49 -15.77 4.75
C THR A 34 6.41 -15.29 5.72
N SER A 35 6.62 -14.15 6.38
CA SER A 35 5.61 -13.60 7.27
C SER A 35 4.47 -12.99 6.44
N PRO A 36 3.29 -12.80 7.05
CA PRO A 36 2.15 -12.27 6.30
C PRO A 36 2.42 -10.90 5.70
N VAL A 37 1.82 -10.64 4.54
CA VAL A 37 1.92 -9.35 3.88
C VAL A 37 0.96 -8.37 4.57
N GLN A 38 1.48 -7.21 4.95
CA GLN A 38 0.64 -6.17 5.52
C GLN A 38 -0.09 -5.38 4.43
N PHE A 39 0.65 -4.94 3.42
CA PHE A 39 0.05 -4.24 2.29
C PHE A 39 0.99 -4.33 1.10
N SER A 40 0.48 -3.92 -0.07
CA SER A 40 1.23 -4.00 -1.31
C SER A 40 1.05 -2.72 -2.10
N VAL A 41 1.96 -2.48 -3.04
CA VAL A 41 1.96 -1.29 -3.90
C VAL A 41 2.19 -1.73 -5.33
N ALA A 42 1.33 -1.27 -6.23
CA ALA A 42 1.42 -1.57 -7.65
C ALA A 42 1.37 -0.28 -8.45
N SER A 43 1.83 -0.34 -9.70
CA SER A 43 1.73 0.79 -10.61
C SER A 43 0.28 0.91 -11.10
N ALA A 44 -0.18 2.13 -11.27
CA ALA A 44 -1.52 2.37 -11.78
C ALA A 44 -1.60 2.20 -13.29
N VAL A 45 -0.46 2.03 -13.96
CA VAL A 45 -0.39 1.86 -15.41
C VAL A 45 -0.20 0.40 -15.74
N GLU A 46 -0.94 -0.10 -16.74
CA GLU A 46 -0.81 -1.46 -17.21
C GLU A 46 0.63 -1.77 -17.57
N PRO A 47 1.15 -2.94 -17.22
CA PRO A 47 0.47 -4.08 -16.55
C PRO A 47 0.40 -3.99 -15.04
N GLY A 48 0.76 -2.85 -14.45
CA GLY A 48 0.64 -2.65 -13.02
C GLY A 48 1.81 -3.19 -12.22
N THR A 49 2.96 -3.36 -12.84
CA THR A 49 4.11 -3.98 -12.21
C THR A 49 5.26 -3.00 -12.01
N PHE A 50 6.18 -3.40 -11.14
CA PHE A 50 7.45 -2.69 -10.89
C PHE A 50 8.59 -3.66 -11.14
N LYS A 51 8.74 -4.12 -12.37
CA LYS A 51 9.82 -5.06 -12.69
C LYS A 51 11.17 -4.38 -12.49
N PRO A 52 12.13 -5.06 -11.86
CA PRO A 52 13.42 -4.42 -11.57
C PRO A 52 14.12 -3.88 -12.82
N GLU A 53 14.00 -4.59 -13.94
CA GLU A 53 14.65 -4.17 -15.18
C GLU A 53 14.00 -2.91 -15.77
N ASP A 54 12.74 -2.62 -15.40
CA ASP A 54 12.02 -1.46 -15.92
C ASP A 54 12.16 -0.24 -15.03
N MET A 55 12.53 -0.42 -13.77
CA MET A 55 12.53 0.67 -12.80
C MET A 55 13.40 1.86 -13.19
N PRO A 56 14.58 1.66 -13.78
CA PRO A 56 15.41 2.83 -14.12
C PRO A 56 14.74 3.78 -15.11
N ALA A 57 13.88 3.27 -15.98
CA ALA A 57 13.21 4.08 -17.01
C ALA A 57 11.73 4.31 -16.70
N LEU A 58 11.22 3.77 -15.60
CA LEU A 58 9.80 3.86 -15.28
C LEU A 58 9.39 5.27 -14.92
N SER A 59 8.24 5.68 -15.45
CA SER A 59 7.60 6.93 -15.07
C SER A 59 6.10 6.63 -15.06
N THR A 60 5.47 6.73 -13.90
CA THR A 60 4.06 6.39 -13.76
C THR A 60 3.28 7.57 -13.16
N PRO A 61 2.07 7.82 -13.67
CA PRO A 61 1.25 8.91 -13.12
C PRO A 61 0.63 8.56 -11.77
N GLY A 62 0.65 7.30 -11.37
CA GLY A 62 0.05 6.93 -10.11
C GLY A 62 0.49 5.57 -9.63
N ILE A 63 0.28 5.34 -8.34
CA ILE A 63 0.54 4.06 -7.72
C ILE A 63 -0.66 3.72 -6.85
N SER A 64 -0.88 2.43 -6.62
CA SER A 64 -2.01 1.94 -5.83
C SER A 64 -1.51 1.16 -4.64
N PHE A 65 -1.98 1.55 -3.47
CA PHE A 65 -1.73 0.81 -2.23
C PHE A 65 -2.95 -0.04 -1.91
N PHE A 66 -2.75 -1.27 -1.52
CA PHE A 66 -3.88 -2.12 -1.16
C PHE A 66 -3.45 -3.18 -0.16
N MET A 67 -4.44 -3.72 0.55
CA MET A 67 -4.21 -4.83 1.46
C MET A 67 -5.33 -5.85 1.28
N SER A 68 -4.98 -7.11 1.48
CA SER A 68 -5.94 -8.20 1.40
C SER A 68 -6.47 -8.49 2.79
N MET A 69 -7.77 -8.72 2.90
CA MET A 69 -8.38 -9.09 4.17
C MET A 69 -9.24 -10.32 3.97
N PRO A 70 -8.93 -11.42 4.69
CA PRO A 70 -7.85 -11.52 5.67
C PRO A 70 -6.49 -11.62 5.00
N GLY A 71 -5.47 -11.25 5.74
CA GLY A 71 -4.07 -11.29 5.29
C GLY A 71 -3.20 -10.94 6.46
N PRO A 72 -3.17 -9.64 6.86
CA PRO A 72 -2.37 -9.25 8.03
C PRO A 72 -2.93 -9.85 9.31
N THR A 73 -2.04 -10.14 10.24
CA THR A 73 -2.43 -10.58 11.57
C THR A 73 -3.22 -9.48 12.28
N ASN A 74 -2.81 -8.23 12.10
CA ASN A 74 -3.48 -7.08 12.67
C ASN A 74 -3.80 -6.12 11.53
N SER A 75 -5.06 -6.14 11.09
CA SER A 75 -5.48 -5.38 9.93
C SER A 75 -5.41 -3.87 10.17
N MET A 76 -5.76 -3.42 11.38
CA MET A 76 -5.70 -1.99 11.68
C MET A 76 -4.27 -1.48 11.65
N GLN A 77 -3.33 -2.23 12.22
CA GLN A 77 -1.93 -1.84 12.19
C GLN A 77 -1.42 -1.78 10.76
N ALA A 78 -1.80 -2.77 9.94
CA ALA A 78 -1.40 -2.80 8.54
C ALA A 78 -1.93 -1.58 7.80
N PHE A 79 -3.19 -1.21 8.06
CA PHE A 79 -3.78 -0.04 7.44
C PHE A 79 -3.03 1.24 7.83
N GLU A 80 -2.69 1.38 9.11
CA GLU A 80 -2.00 2.59 9.56
C GLU A 80 -0.62 2.70 8.93
N PHE A 81 0.09 1.58 8.80
CA PHE A 81 1.39 1.59 8.12
C PHE A 81 1.23 1.91 6.64
N MET A 82 0.20 1.36 6.00
CA MET A 82 -0.06 1.64 4.60
C MET A 82 -0.36 3.13 4.40
N LEU A 83 -1.20 3.69 5.24
CA LEU A 83 -1.55 5.10 5.17
C LEU A 83 -0.32 5.98 5.36
N GLU A 84 0.51 5.64 6.35
CA GLU A 84 1.71 6.42 6.62
C GLU A 84 2.68 6.36 5.44
N THR A 85 2.82 5.19 4.83
CA THR A 85 3.69 5.04 3.66
C THR A 85 3.18 5.89 2.50
N ALA A 86 1.86 5.86 2.26
CA ALA A 86 1.27 6.66 1.19
C ALA A 86 1.47 8.15 1.45
N GLN A 87 1.30 8.58 2.69
CA GLN A 87 1.52 9.98 3.04
C GLN A 87 3.00 10.36 2.88
N CYS A 88 3.90 9.42 3.14
CA CYS A 88 5.33 9.64 2.94
C CYS A 88 5.64 9.87 1.47
N VAL A 89 5.00 9.12 0.58
CA VAL A 89 5.17 9.34 -0.86
C VAL A 89 4.73 10.74 -1.23
N VAL A 90 3.57 11.17 -0.74
CA VAL A 90 3.05 12.50 -1.06
C VAL A 90 4.01 13.58 -0.55
N ARG A 91 4.52 13.42 0.67
CA ARG A 91 5.42 14.43 1.24
C ARG A 91 6.74 14.54 0.47
N ASN A 92 7.23 13.44 -0.05
CA ASN A 92 8.56 13.41 -0.67
C ASN A 92 8.52 13.54 -2.18
N LEU A 93 7.48 13.04 -2.82
CA LEU A 93 7.42 13.00 -4.28
C LEU A 93 6.24 13.77 -4.86
N GLY A 94 5.34 14.25 -4.01
CA GLY A 94 4.18 14.99 -4.47
C GLY A 94 3.00 14.09 -4.77
N GLY A 95 1.98 14.68 -5.40
CA GLY A 95 0.78 13.97 -5.74
C GLY A 95 -0.29 14.13 -4.68
N GLU A 96 -1.38 13.40 -4.86
CA GLU A 96 -2.52 13.45 -3.97
C GLU A 96 -2.90 12.05 -3.52
N LEU A 97 -3.33 11.94 -2.27
CA LEU A 97 -3.82 10.69 -1.73
C LEU A 97 -5.32 10.60 -2.00
N LYS A 98 -5.74 9.52 -2.66
CA LYS A 98 -7.13 9.33 -3.06
C LYS A 98 -7.62 7.97 -2.61
N ASP A 99 -8.95 7.87 -2.46
CA ASP A 99 -9.59 6.61 -2.11
C ASP A 99 -9.88 5.79 -3.38
N GLU A 100 -10.52 4.65 -3.20
CA GLU A 100 -10.78 3.74 -4.32
C GLU A 100 -11.71 4.36 -5.35
N ARG A 101 -12.45 5.39 -5.00
CA ARG A 101 -13.34 6.11 -5.92
C ARG A 101 -12.65 7.29 -6.56
N ARG A 102 -11.36 7.44 -6.31
CA ARG A 102 -10.54 8.53 -6.83
C ARG A 102 -10.92 9.89 -6.27
N SER A 103 -11.55 9.89 -5.11
CA SER A 103 -11.82 11.12 -4.37
C SER A 103 -10.66 11.40 -3.43
N VAL A 104 -10.33 12.67 -3.26
CA VAL A 104 -9.24 13.06 -2.37
C VAL A 104 -9.57 12.58 -0.96
N MET A 105 -8.59 11.93 -0.32
CA MET A 105 -8.77 11.46 1.06
C MET A 105 -8.83 12.64 2.00
N THR A 106 -9.78 12.58 2.91
CA THR A 106 -9.92 13.57 3.98
C THR A 106 -9.84 12.84 5.31
N PRO A 107 -9.66 13.56 6.42
CA PRO A 107 -9.72 12.90 7.72
C PRO A 107 -10.98 12.07 7.91
N GLN A 108 -12.10 12.52 7.34
CA GLN A 108 -13.35 11.77 7.44
C GLN A 108 -13.32 10.47 6.66
N THR A 109 -12.81 10.49 5.42
CA THR A 109 -12.73 9.26 4.65
C THR A 109 -11.72 8.30 5.26
N ILE A 110 -10.63 8.81 5.82
CA ILE A 110 -9.66 7.97 6.50
C ILE A 110 -10.31 7.29 7.70
N GLU A 111 -11.07 8.05 8.48
CA GLU A 111 -11.76 7.47 9.64
C GLU A 111 -12.81 6.46 9.21
N HIS A 112 -13.45 6.70 8.08
CA HIS A 112 -14.41 5.73 7.54
C HIS A 112 -13.72 4.41 7.20
N CYS A 113 -12.51 4.48 6.64
CA CYS A 113 -11.75 3.26 6.36
C CYS A 113 -11.42 2.53 7.65
N ARG A 114 -11.06 3.26 8.71
CA ARG A 114 -10.78 2.64 10.00
C ARG A 114 -12.00 1.94 10.57
N GLN A 115 -13.17 2.55 10.41
CA GLN A 115 -14.42 1.94 10.88
C GLN A 115 -14.68 0.62 10.16
N ARG A 116 -14.45 0.58 8.85
CA ARG A 116 -14.66 -0.64 8.08
C ARG A 116 -13.70 -1.74 8.54
N ILE A 117 -12.48 -1.38 8.87
CA ILE A 117 -11.51 -2.38 9.35
C ILE A 117 -11.89 -2.88 10.73
N ARG A 118 -12.33 -2.00 11.62
CA ARG A 118 -12.81 -2.40 12.95
C ARG A 118 -13.97 -3.37 12.84
N GLU A 119 -14.88 -3.10 11.91
CA GLU A 119 -16.02 -3.98 11.69
C GLU A 119 -15.56 -5.34 11.19
N PHE A 120 -14.60 -5.37 10.27
CA PHE A 120 -14.06 -6.61 9.77
C PHE A 120 -13.40 -7.42 10.91
N GLU A 121 -12.59 -6.76 11.72
CA GLU A 121 -11.89 -7.44 12.82
C GLU A 121 -12.89 -7.96 13.86
N ARG A 122 -13.92 -7.19 14.12
CA ARG A 122 -14.95 -7.62 15.06
C ARG A 122 -15.63 -8.90 14.59
N LYS A 123 -15.95 -8.97 13.31
CA LYS A 123 -16.57 -10.17 12.75
C LYS A 123 -15.62 -11.36 12.78
N GLN A 124 -14.34 -11.11 12.60
CA GLN A 124 -13.35 -12.17 12.69
C GLN A 124 -13.29 -12.79 14.10
N ARG A 125 -13.46 -11.94 15.11
CA ARG A 125 -13.38 -12.39 16.49
C ARG A 125 -14.66 -13.09 16.95
N SER A 126 -15.76 -12.95 16.22
CA SER A 126 -17.05 -13.56 16.58
C SER A 126 -17.59 -14.36 15.40
N PRO A 127 -16.84 -15.39 14.96
CA PRO A 127 -17.21 -16.07 13.72
C PRO A 127 -18.45 -16.95 13.84
N ARG A 128 -18.92 -17.16 15.03
CA ARG A 128 -20.01 -18.09 15.26
C ARG A 128 -21.38 -17.47 15.14
N GLN A 129 -21.45 -16.21 14.94
CA GLN A 129 -22.71 -15.48 14.91
C GLN A 129 -23.51 -15.66 13.65
#